data_43109159518de39f3e87f740ca2ae4a2
#
_entry.id   43109159518de39f3e87f740ca2ae4a2
#
_cell.length_a   1.000
_cell.length_b   1.000
_cell.length_c   1.000
_cell.angle_alpha   90.00
_cell.angle_beta   90.00
_cell.angle_gamma   90.00
#
_symmetry.space_group_name_H-M   'P 1'
#
loop_
_entity.id
_entity.type
_entity.pdbx_description
1 polymer ?
#
loop_
_entity_poly.entity_id
_entity_poly.type
_entity_poly.pdbx_seq_one_letter_code
_entity_poly.pdbx_strand_id
1 'polypeptide(L)'
;FGNKTVIHYSSLKGHNMKILALPKLSTPGKLELARATLANNLPALSKLIAAIPGDPKARNTTKYFATRFLNWFENQDRPALFSIFAAAGNKKLPFYAFSSLPGFDCPGAGACLFGEGNKRDSDNFAKGWCYSFKGWRYPAAFFRQLQNSVLMRSAAGRLAIQHAFNEIPENKVLRLYVDGDFSGRYNIVYWMELMRSRPDVQVYGYSKSWHAFIALEESGFVWPANYKLNLSSGSKYNSA
;
A
#
# COMPACT_ATOMS: atom_id res chain seq x y z
N PHE A 1 9.98 -26.56 -13.51
CA PHE A 1 10.91 -25.44 -13.18
C PHE A 1 10.79 -24.38 -14.26
N GLY A 2 9.91 -23.37 -14.03
CA GLY A 2 9.69 -22.28 -14.97
C GLY A 2 10.74 -21.17 -14.79
N ASN A 3 11.26 -20.66 -15.88
CA ASN A 3 12.24 -19.58 -15.93
C ASN A 3 11.83 -18.36 -15.10
N LYS A 4 12.55 -18.10 -14.02
CA LYS A 4 12.44 -16.88 -13.20
C LYS A 4 13.20 -15.75 -13.90
N THR A 5 12.51 -14.92 -14.66
CA THR A 5 13.11 -13.70 -15.22
C THR A 5 13.15 -12.62 -14.14
N VAL A 6 14.33 -12.35 -13.61
CA VAL A 6 14.58 -11.21 -12.71
C VAL A 6 14.79 -9.98 -13.58
N ILE A 7 13.87 -9.03 -13.52
CA ILE A 7 14.01 -7.77 -14.25
C ILE A 7 14.60 -6.71 -13.29
N HIS A 8 15.82 -6.26 -13.58
CA HIS A 8 16.44 -5.13 -12.90
C HIS A 8 15.87 -3.82 -13.41
N TYR A 9 15.31 -2.99 -12.52
CA TYR A 9 14.88 -1.65 -12.85
C TYR A 9 16.00 -0.64 -12.62
N SER A 10 16.57 -0.11 -13.70
CA SER A 10 17.38 1.10 -13.68
C SER A 10 16.49 2.35 -13.66
N SER A 11 16.95 3.38 -12.97
CA SER A 11 16.26 4.63 -12.65
C SER A 11 15.65 5.36 -13.87
N LEU A 12 14.38 5.69 -13.80
CA LEU A 12 13.76 6.69 -14.68
C LEU A 12 13.84 8.07 -14.02
N LYS A 13 14.59 8.97 -14.61
CA LYS A 13 14.67 10.40 -14.25
C LYS A 13 13.34 11.11 -14.57
N GLY A 14 12.94 11.98 -13.63
CA GLY A 14 11.64 12.61 -13.58
C GLY A 14 11.39 13.72 -14.60
N HIS A 15 10.11 13.92 -14.88
CA HIS A 15 9.60 15.14 -15.50
C HIS A 15 9.02 16.06 -14.42
N ASN A 16 9.48 17.31 -14.42
CA ASN A 16 8.99 18.37 -13.54
C ASN A 16 7.57 18.80 -13.93
N MET A 17 6.57 18.50 -13.11
CA MET A 17 5.31 19.22 -13.10
C MET A 17 5.24 20.15 -11.92
N LYS A 18 5.22 21.47 -12.16
CA LYS A 18 4.87 22.47 -11.14
C LYS A 18 3.41 22.25 -10.74
N ILE A 19 3.19 21.80 -9.50
CA ILE A 19 1.86 21.67 -8.91
C ILE A 19 1.70 22.79 -7.89
N LEU A 20 0.64 23.58 -8.04
CA LEU A 20 0.20 24.61 -7.09
C LEU A 20 0.19 24.05 -5.66
N ALA A 21 0.89 24.74 -4.77
CA ALA A 21 1.06 24.35 -3.37
C ALA A 21 -0.22 24.63 -2.59
N LEU A 22 -1.10 23.65 -2.49
CA LEU A 22 -2.14 23.62 -1.45
C LEU A 22 -1.48 23.36 -0.09
N PRO A 23 -2.03 23.86 1.05
CA PRO A 23 -1.49 23.59 2.36
C PRO A 23 -1.44 22.08 2.58
N LYS A 24 -0.22 21.55 2.57
CA LYS A 24 0.03 20.12 2.63
C LYS A 24 0.30 19.73 4.06
N LEU A 25 -0.44 18.75 4.55
CA LEU A 25 0.00 18.03 5.72
C LEU A 25 1.42 17.50 5.44
N SER A 26 2.37 17.84 6.30
CA SER A 26 3.76 17.39 6.19
C SER A 26 3.86 15.85 6.23
N THR A 27 4.93 15.30 5.72
CA THR A 27 5.18 13.85 5.84
C THR A 27 5.18 13.38 7.31
N PRO A 28 5.82 14.08 8.28
CA PRO A 28 5.67 13.78 9.70
C PRO A 28 4.23 13.74 10.17
N GLY A 29 3.40 14.72 9.81
CA GLY A 29 1.97 14.71 10.18
C GLY A 29 1.20 13.52 9.61
N LYS A 30 1.53 13.05 8.40
CA LYS A 30 0.94 11.83 7.81
C LYS A 30 1.42 10.57 8.51
N LEU A 31 2.66 10.52 8.97
CA LEU A 31 3.16 9.42 9.79
C LEU A 31 2.39 9.32 11.11
N GLU A 32 2.12 10.45 11.77
CA GLU A 32 1.32 10.47 13.00
C GLU A 32 -0.12 10.03 12.75
N LEU A 33 -0.75 10.50 11.66
CA LEU A 33 -2.09 10.02 11.26
C LEU A 33 -2.10 8.51 11.05
N ALA A 34 -1.11 7.97 10.34
CA ALA A 34 -1.00 6.53 10.11
C ALA A 34 -0.82 5.75 11.41
N ARG A 35 0.05 6.23 12.32
CA ARG A 35 0.25 5.61 13.64
C ARG A 35 -1.03 5.59 14.47
N ALA A 36 -1.71 6.74 14.59
CA ALA A 36 -2.96 6.85 15.35
C ALA A 36 -4.05 5.91 14.78
N THR A 37 -4.19 5.88 13.46
CA THR A 37 -5.16 5.00 12.78
C THR A 37 -4.87 3.54 13.02
N LEU A 38 -3.63 3.10 12.79
CA LEU A 38 -3.26 1.68 12.93
C LEU A 38 -3.24 1.20 14.37
N ALA A 39 -3.06 2.11 15.34
CA ALA A 39 -3.23 1.85 16.76
C ALA A 39 -4.70 1.89 17.23
N ASN A 40 -5.65 2.13 16.32
CA ASN A 40 -7.08 2.35 16.62
C ASN A 40 -7.30 3.43 17.69
N ASN A 41 -6.43 4.47 17.70
CA ASN A 41 -6.49 5.58 18.66
C ASN A 41 -7.35 6.72 18.10
N LEU A 42 -8.67 6.56 18.20
CA LEU A 42 -9.64 7.52 17.68
C LEU A 42 -9.48 8.94 18.27
N PRO A 43 -9.26 9.14 19.59
CA PRO A 43 -9.03 10.47 20.13
C PRO A 43 -7.81 11.17 19.52
N ALA A 44 -6.69 10.46 19.38
CA ALA A 44 -5.49 11.02 18.76
C ALA A 44 -5.72 11.33 17.28
N LEU A 45 -6.38 10.43 16.54
CA LEU A 45 -6.71 10.63 15.13
C LEU A 45 -7.60 11.85 14.93
N SER A 46 -8.68 12.01 15.73
CA SER A 46 -9.58 13.15 15.68
C SER A 46 -8.84 14.47 15.96
N LYS A 47 -7.97 14.49 16.98
CA LYS A 47 -7.14 15.66 17.32
C LYS A 47 -6.21 16.05 16.17
N LEU A 48 -5.53 15.09 15.57
CA LEU A 48 -4.62 15.31 14.44
C LEU A 48 -5.38 15.86 13.22
N ILE A 49 -6.55 15.30 12.92
CA ILE A 49 -7.38 15.73 11.79
C ILE A 49 -7.97 17.12 12.05
N ALA A 50 -8.39 17.42 13.28
CA ALA A 50 -8.87 18.75 13.66
C ALA A 50 -7.82 19.83 13.40
N ALA A 51 -6.54 19.52 13.67
CA ALA A 51 -5.41 20.45 13.47
C ALA A 51 -5.01 20.68 11.99
N ILE A 52 -5.53 19.88 11.04
CA ILE A 52 -5.25 20.12 9.62
C ILE A 52 -5.97 21.39 9.18
N PRO A 53 -5.24 22.39 8.61
CA PRO A 53 -5.87 23.62 8.16
C PRO A 53 -6.77 23.42 6.95
N GLY A 54 -7.73 24.32 6.77
CA GLY A 54 -8.60 24.39 5.60
C GLY A 54 -10.05 24.03 5.89
N ASP A 55 -10.90 24.25 4.89
CA ASP A 55 -12.32 23.92 4.93
C ASP A 55 -12.53 22.42 4.63
N PRO A 56 -13.23 21.68 5.52
CA PRO A 56 -13.55 20.27 5.29
C PRO A 56 -14.50 20.04 4.10
N LYS A 57 -15.19 21.07 3.61
CA LYS A 57 -16.05 21.03 2.42
C LYS A 57 -15.31 21.30 1.11
N ALA A 58 -14.14 21.92 1.17
CA ALA A 58 -13.33 22.21 -0.01
C ALA A 58 -12.77 20.92 -0.62
N ARG A 59 -13.37 20.48 -1.73
CA ARG A 59 -13.05 19.21 -2.41
C ARG A 59 -11.56 19.14 -2.79
N ASN A 60 -11.02 17.93 -2.79
CA ASN A 60 -9.63 17.61 -3.16
C ASN A 60 -8.55 18.21 -2.25
N THR A 61 -8.91 18.77 -1.09
CA THR A 61 -7.96 19.22 -0.07
C THR A 61 -7.61 18.10 0.90
N THR A 62 -6.49 18.25 1.62
CA THR A 62 -6.12 17.31 2.69
C THR A 62 -7.18 17.25 3.77
N LYS A 63 -7.72 18.41 4.19
CA LYS A 63 -8.78 18.49 5.20
C LYS A 63 -10.03 17.75 4.78
N TYR A 64 -10.48 17.94 3.54
CA TYR A 64 -11.63 17.23 2.98
C TYR A 64 -11.48 15.71 3.07
N PHE A 65 -10.35 15.17 2.60
CA PHE A 65 -10.14 13.72 2.65
C PHE A 65 -9.96 13.20 4.07
N ALA A 66 -9.27 13.96 4.93
CA ALA A 66 -9.07 13.59 6.33
C ALA A 66 -10.39 13.51 7.11
N THR A 67 -11.26 14.51 6.94
CA THR A 67 -12.58 14.53 7.60
C THR A 67 -13.46 13.36 7.14
N ARG A 68 -13.49 13.08 5.84
CA ARG A 68 -14.24 11.95 5.31
C ARG A 68 -13.67 10.61 5.79
N PHE A 69 -12.35 10.51 5.87
CA PHE A 69 -11.68 9.31 6.39
C PHE A 69 -12.03 9.09 7.87
N LEU A 70 -12.01 10.14 8.71
CA LEU A 70 -12.41 10.03 10.12
C LEU A 70 -13.83 9.50 10.26
N ASN A 71 -14.78 10.10 9.55
CA ASN A 71 -16.18 9.67 9.57
C ASN A 71 -16.38 8.23 9.11
N TRP A 72 -15.58 7.77 8.16
CA TRP A 72 -15.57 6.38 7.73
C TRP A 72 -14.94 5.48 8.79
N PHE A 73 -13.82 5.89 9.37
CA PHE A 73 -13.08 5.11 10.35
C PHE A 73 -13.88 4.90 11.65
N GLU A 74 -14.68 5.87 12.06
CA GLU A 74 -15.59 5.76 13.20
C GLU A 74 -16.71 4.74 12.96
N ASN A 75 -17.06 4.47 11.70
CA ASN A 75 -18.16 3.58 11.29
C ASN A 75 -17.66 2.62 10.21
N GLN A 76 -16.77 1.69 10.58
CA GLN A 76 -16.11 0.76 9.64
C GLN A 76 -17.07 -0.24 8.98
N ASP A 77 -18.31 -0.36 9.41
CA ASP A 77 -19.35 -1.16 8.76
C ASP A 77 -19.86 -0.55 7.45
N ARG A 78 -19.43 0.67 7.14
CA ARG A 78 -19.77 1.34 5.87
C ARG A 78 -18.93 0.80 4.72
N PRO A 79 -19.44 0.88 3.48
CA PRO A 79 -18.65 0.61 2.29
C PRO A 79 -17.35 1.42 2.27
N ALA A 80 -16.33 0.88 1.61
CA ALA A 80 -15.04 1.57 1.47
C ALA A 80 -15.22 2.99 0.91
N LEU A 81 -14.54 3.94 1.53
CA LEU A 81 -14.60 5.37 1.15
C LEU A 81 -13.96 5.64 -0.22
N PHE A 82 -12.89 4.92 -0.52
CA PHE A 82 -12.15 4.98 -1.78
C PHE A 82 -12.24 3.64 -2.49
N SER A 83 -12.17 3.64 -3.82
CA SER A 83 -11.98 2.41 -4.58
C SER A 83 -10.78 1.65 -4.04
N ILE A 84 -10.98 0.40 -3.63
CA ILE A 84 -9.94 -0.46 -3.05
C ILE A 84 -8.86 -0.71 -4.10
N PHE A 85 -9.29 -1.03 -5.32
CA PHE A 85 -8.41 -1.17 -6.48
C PHE A 85 -8.53 0.09 -7.35
N ALA A 86 -7.40 0.78 -7.55
CA ALA A 86 -7.38 1.89 -8.50
C ALA A 86 -7.40 1.34 -9.93
N ALA A 87 -8.45 1.66 -10.68
CA ALA A 87 -8.47 1.40 -12.10
C ALA A 87 -7.59 2.42 -12.82
N ALA A 88 -6.61 1.94 -13.60
CA ALA A 88 -5.79 2.73 -14.52
C ALA A 88 -5.33 4.10 -13.96
N GLY A 89 -4.46 4.11 -12.99
CA GLY A 89 -3.86 5.35 -12.46
C GLY A 89 -2.93 6.08 -13.44
N ASN A 90 -2.61 5.44 -14.55
CA ASN A 90 -1.74 5.98 -15.60
C ASN A 90 -2.19 5.43 -16.96
N LYS A 91 -2.48 6.33 -17.92
CA LYS A 91 -2.87 5.94 -19.28
C LYS A 91 -1.85 5.02 -19.98
N LYS A 92 -0.59 5.06 -19.55
CA LYS A 92 0.49 4.23 -20.07
C LYS A 92 0.54 2.81 -19.51
N LEU A 93 -0.17 2.55 -18.39
CA LEU A 93 -0.11 1.28 -17.67
C LEU A 93 -1.54 0.85 -17.30
N PRO A 94 -2.24 0.15 -18.21
CA PRO A 94 -3.65 -0.21 -18.07
C PRO A 94 -3.83 -1.41 -17.14
N PHE A 95 -3.47 -1.26 -15.88
CA PHE A 95 -3.69 -2.28 -14.86
C PHE A 95 -4.49 -1.74 -13.66
N TYR A 96 -5.18 -2.61 -12.97
CA TYR A 96 -5.72 -2.34 -11.65
C TYR A 96 -4.58 -2.35 -10.63
N ALA A 97 -4.67 -1.52 -9.60
CA ALA A 97 -3.62 -1.39 -8.62
C ALA A 97 -4.15 -1.45 -7.19
N PHE A 98 -3.53 -2.28 -6.36
CA PHE A 98 -3.70 -2.25 -4.91
C PHE A 98 -2.48 -1.59 -4.28
N SER A 99 -2.73 -0.71 -3.30
CA SER A 99 -1.68 -0.07 -2.49
C SER A 99 -2.11 -0.02 -1.04
N SER A 100 -1.16 -0.19 -0.13
CA SER A 100 -1.29 0.02 1.30
C SER A 100 -0.21 0.98 1.81
N LEU A 101 -0.13 1.21 3.12
CA LEU A 101 0.81 2.17 3.69
C LEU A 101 2.26 1.69 3.57
N PRO A 102 3.12 2.43 2.84
CA PRO A 102 4.54 2.13 2.81
C PRO A 102 5.16 2.22 4.21
N GLY A 103 6.09 1.33 4.48
CA GLY A 103 6.77 1.22 5.76
C GLY A 103 5.97 0.50 6.85
N PHE A 104 4.72 0.85 7.05
CA PHE A 104 3.84 0.22 8.04
C PHE A 104 3.43 -1.21 7.64
N ASP A 105 3.27 -1.46 6.35
CA ASP A 105 2.94 -2.76 5.78
C ASP A 105 4.14 -3.44 5.09
N CYS A 106 5.37 -2.99 5.37
CA CYS A 106 6.59 -3.46 4.73
C CYS A 106 7.55 -4.12 5.72
N PRO A 107 7.25 -5.31 6.26
CA PRO A 107 8.13 -5.95 7.26
C PRO A 107 9.50 -6.33 6.72
N GLY A 108 9.61 -6.51 5.41
CA GLY A 108 10.86 -6.80 4.71
C GLY A 108 11.69 -5.58 4.32
N ALA A 109 11.19 -4.35 4.57
CA ALA A 109 11.91 -3.14 4.21
C ALA A 109 13.27 -3.04 4.93
N GLY A 110 14.27 -2.61 4.20
CA GLY A 110 15.63 -2.35 4.68
C GLY A 110 16.07 -0.92 4.33
N ALA A 111 17.14 -0.78 3.59
CA ALA A 111 17.70 0.51 3.17
C ALA A 111 16.69 1.42 2.46
N CYS A 112 15.73 0.84 1.73
CA CYS A 112 14.69 1.62 1.06
C CYS A 112 13.85 2.47 2.03
N LEU A 113 13.66 2.02 3.27
CA LEU A 113 12.85 2.70 4.29
C LEU A 113 13.70 3.49 5.28
N PHE A 114 14.79 2.91 5.74
CA PHE A 114 15.58 3.45 6.85
C PHE A 114 16.84 4.20 6.39
N GLY A 115 17.23 4.10 5.11
CA GLY A 115 18.50 4.57 4.59
C GLY A 115 19.61 3.53 4.77
N GLU A 116 20.61 3.62 3.93
CA GLU A 116 21.76 2.70 3.95
C GLU A 116 22.59 2.90 5.21
N GLY A 117 22.98 1.81 5.86
CA GLY A 117 23.77 1.85 7.10
C GLY A 117 23.04 2.34 8.35
N ASN A 118 21.80 2.78 8.25
CA ASN A 118 21.04 3.27 9.39
C ASN A 118 20.38 2.14 10.20
N LYS A 119 20.24 2.37 11.52
CA LYS A 119 19.43 1.48 12.37
C LYS A 119 17.98 1.47 11.91
N ARG A 120 17.34 0.32 12.12
CA ARG A 120 15.92 0.10 11.78
C ARG A 120 15.04 0.45 12.98
N ASP A 121 14.94 1.72 13.29
CA ASP A 121 14.21 2.30 14.41
C ASP A 121 13.25 3.43 13.95
N SER A 122 12.53 4.00 14.91
CA SER A 122 11.58 5.09 14.65
C SER A 122 12.25 6.35 14.09
N ASP A 123 13.48 6.63 14.51
CA ASP A 123 14.20 7.87 14.17
C ASP A 123 14.66 7.87 12.72
N ASN A 124 14.90 6.69 12.17
CA ASN A 124 15.31 6.50 10.77
C ASN A 124 14.13 6.11 9.85
N PHE A 125 12.92 5.95 10.40
CA PHE A 125 11.75 5.61 9.60
C PHE A 125 11.46 6.68 8.54
N ALA A 126 11.29 6.24 7.28
CA ALA A 126 11.08 7.09 6.10
C ALA A 126 12.26 7.99 5.70
N LYS A 127 13.46 7.78 6.25
CA LYS A 127 14.68 8.48 5.82
C LYS A 127 15.35 7.87 4.60
N GLY A 128 14.92 6.69 4.18
CA GLY A 128 15.43 6.01 3.00
C GLY A 128 14.91 6.60 1.68
N TRP A 129 15.19 5.90 0.60
CA TRP A 129 14.84 6.32 -0.75
C TRP A 129 13.48 5.76 -1.24
N CYS A 130 12.60 5.31 -0.35
CA CYS A 130 11.32 4.74 -0.71
C CYS A 130 10.48 5.71 -1.55
N TYR A 131 10.23 5.36 -2.80
CA TYR A 131 9.49 6.21 -3.74
C TYR A 131 8.01 6.38 -3.33
N SER A 132 7.45 5.43 -2.60
CA SER A 132 6.04 5.42 -2.21
C SER A 132 5.65 6.62 -1.35
N PHE A 133 6.56 7.14 -0.52
CA PHE A 133 6.31 8.37 0.23
C PHE A 133 6.13 9.60 -0.66
N LYS A 134 6.66 9.58 -1.89
CA LYS A 134 6.40 10.64 -2.87
C LYS A 134 4.92 10.69 -3.28
N GLY A 135 4.23 9.58 -3.26
CA GLY A 135 2.79 9.47 -3.50
C GLY A 135 1.96 10.17 -2.43
N TRP A 136 2.46 10.32 -1.22
CA TRP A 136 1.77 10.99 -0.11
C TRP A 136 1.56 12.50 -0.31
N ARG A 137 2.21 13.11 -1.27
CA ARG A 137 1.87 14.48 -1.71
C ARG A 137 0.44 14.61 -2.23
N TYR A 138 -0.17 13.50 -2.66
CA TYR A 138 -1.56 13.42 -3.09
C TYR A 138 -2.44 12.90 -1.95
N PRO A 139 -3.31 13.75 -1.36
CA PRO A 139 -4.12 13.35 -0.22
C PRO A 139 -5.00 12.12 -0.49
N ALA A 140 -5.64 12.07 -1.67
CA ALA A 140 -6.47 10.93 -2.06
C ALA A 140 -5.69 9.60 -2.08
N ALA A 141 -4.43 9.61 -2.54
CA ALA A 141 -3.58 8.43 -2.56
C ALA A 141 -3.22 8.00 -1.13
N PHE A 142 -2.82 8.95 -0.27
CA PHE A 142 -2.51 8.66 1.14
C PHE A 142 -3.70 8.05 1.88
N PHE A 143 -4.89 8.68 1.81
CA PHE A 143 -6.06 8.20 2.54
C PHE A 143 -6.61 6.89 1.97
N ARG A 144 -6.46 6.61 0.66
CA ARG A 144 -6.75 5.28 0.09
C ARG A 144 -5.81 4.22 0.64
N GLN A 145 -4.51 4.48 0.70
CA GLN A 145 -3.53 3.55 1.28
C GLN A 145 -3.84 3.28 2.76
N LEU A 146 -4.19 4.33 3.50
CA LEU A 146 -4.57 4.23 4.91
C LEU A 146 -5.82 3.37 5.09
N GLN A 147 -6.87 3.61 4.29
CA GLN A 147 -8.07 2.76 4.25
C GLN A 147 -7.72 1.30 3.97
N ASN A 148 -6.96 1.04 2.92
CA ASN A 148 -6.62 -0.32 2.51
C ASN A 148 -5.80 -1.05 3.60
N SER A 149 -4.93 -0.33 4.30
CA SER A 149 -4.19 -0.88 5.45
C SER A 149 -5.12 -1.23 6.62
N VAL A 150 -6.16 -0.45 6.87
CA VAL A 150 -7.19 -0.74 7.87
C VAL A 150 -7.99 -1.97 7.45
N LEU A 151 -8.49 -2.00 6.20
CA LEU A 151 -9.28 -3.11 5.67
C LEU A 151 -8.52 -4.45 5.74
N MET A 152 -7.24 -4.46 5.39
CA MET A 152 -6.43 -5.68 5.45
C MET A 152 -6.29 -6.27 6.88
N ARG A 153 -6.51 -5.46 7.94
CA ARG A 153 -6.34 -5.88 9.34
C ARG A 153 -7.58 -6.47 9.99
N SER A 154 -8.75 -6.37 9.35
CA SER A 154 -10.01 -6.92 9.87
C SER A 154 -10.62 -7.97 8.95
N ALA A 155 -11.42 -8.88 9.50
CA ALA A 155 -12.13 -9.88 8.71
C ALA A 155 -13.15 -9.23 7.77
N ALA A 156 -13.95 -8.28 8.27
CA ALA A 156 -14.91 -7.52 7.48
C ALA A 156 -14.22 -6.74 6.35
N GLY A 157 -13.08 -6.11 6.64
CA GLY A 157 -12.29 -5.40 5.65
C GLY A 157 -11.75 -6.31 4.55
N ARG A 158 -11.29 -7.51 4.88
CA ARG A 158 -10.86 -8.49 3.89
C ARG A 158 -12.00 -9.00 3.02
N LEU A 159 -13.21 -9.15 3.58
CA LEU A 159 -14.41 -9.44 2.78
C LEU A 159 -14.71 -8.29 1.80
N ALA A 160 -14.61 -7.05 2.22
CA ALA A 160 -14.78 -5.89 1.31
C ALA A 160 -13.73 -5.90 0.18
N ILE A 161 -12.48 -6.27 0.47
CA ILE A 161 -11.43 -6.42 -0.54
C ILE A 161 -11.78 -7.57 -1.50
N GLN A 162 -12.27 -8.69 -0.99
CA GLN A 162 -12.70 -9.83 -1.83
C GLN A 162 -13.85 -9.45 -2.76
N HIS A 163 -14.87 -8.75 -2.26
CA HIS A 163 -15.95 -8.24 -3.11
C HIS A 163 -15.42 -7.32 -4.21
N ALA A 164 -14.59 -6.36 -3.85
CA ALA A 164 -13.99 -5.45 -4.83
C ALA A 164 -13.07 -6.16 -5.83
N PHE A 165 -12.40 -7.25 -5.43
CA PHE A 165 -11.59 -8.07 -6.33
C PHE A 165 -12.46 -8.80 -7.35
N ASN A 166 -13.62 -9.30 -6.93
CA ASN A 166 -14.58 -9.96 -7.82
C ASN A 166 -15.18 -9.01 -8.87
N GLU A 167 -15.21 -7.71 -8.59
CA GLU A 167 -15.66 -6.67 -9.54
C GLU A 167 -14.59 -6.30 -10.59
N ILE A 168 -13.37 -6.78 -10.47
CA ILE A 168 -12.36 -6.58 -11.50
C ILE A 168 -12.81 -7.31 -12.77
N PRO A 169 -12.94 -6.63 -13.93
CA PRO A 169 -13.36 -7.29 -15.16
C PRO A 169 -12.41 -8.42 -15.58
N GLU A 170 -12.94 -9.40 -16.29
CA GLU A 170 -12.18 -10.52 -16.81
C GLU A 170 -10.99 -10.11 -17.66
N ASN A 171 -9.95 -10.90 -17.69
CA ASN A 171 -8.74 -10.70 -18.48
C ASN A 171 -8.01 -9.37 -18.19
N LYS A 172 -8.20 -8.82 -16.99
CA LYS A 172 -7.45 -7.65 -16.53
C LYS A 172 -6.20 -8.06 -15.77
N VAL A 173 -5.28 -7.10 -15.72
CA VAL A 173 -4.05 -7.23 -14.95
C VAL A 173 -4.20 -6.44 -13.65
N LEU A 174 -3.85 -7.07 -12.53
CA LEU A 174 -3.75 -6.43 -11.22
C LEU A 174 -2.29 -6.37 -10.78
N ARG A 175 -1.82 -5.19 -10.40
CA ARG A 175 -0.56 -5.01 -9.69
C ARG A 175 -0.83 -4.91 -8.20
N LEU A 176 -0.38 -5.91 -7.45
CA LEU A 176 -0.41 -5.89 -5.99
C LEU A 176 0.74 -5.06 -5.43
N TYR A 177 0.43 -4.28 -4.42
CA TYR A 177 1.37 -3.48 -3.66
C TYR A 177 2.23 -2.58 -4.55
N VAL A 178 1.57 -1.67 -5.31
CA VAL A 178 2.28 -0.56 -5.93
C VAL A 178 3.01 0.25 -4.86
N ASP A 179 2.35 0.45 -3.71
CA ASP A 179 2.89 0.97 -2.46
C ASP A 179 2.53 0.02 -1.33
N GLY A 180 3.36 -0.06 -0.29
CA GLY A 180 3.26 -1.05 0.76
C GLY A 180 3.88 -2.38 0.34
N ASP A 181 3.59 -3.44 1.10
CA ASP A 181 4.07 -4.80 0.86
C ASP A 181 3.19 -5.80 1.62
N PHE A 182 3.42 -7.08 1.42
CA PHE A 182 2.79 -8.14 2.20
C PHE A 182 3.26 -8.08 3.66
N SER A 183 2.32 -7.87 4.56
CA SER A 183 2.61 -7.67 5.99
C SER A 183 3.00 -8.96 6.74
N GLY A 184 2.93 -10.12 6.08
CA GLY A 184 3.34 -11.40 6.62
C GLY A 184 2.69 -12.59 5.91
N ARG A 185 2.98 -13.80 6.40
CA ARG A 185 2.52 -15.07 5.81
C ARG A 185 1.00 -15.12 5.60
N TYR A 186 0.22 -14.75 6.62
CA TYR A 186 -1.24 -14.74 6.52
C TYR A 186 -1.75 -13.86 5.39
N ASN A 187 -1.14 -12.68 5.23
CA ASN A 187 -1.49 -11.74 4.17
C ASN A 187 -1.17 -12.31 2.78
N ILE A 188 -0.05 -13.01 2.63
CA ILE A 188 0.32 -13.70 1.38
C ILE A 188 -0.73 -14.77 1.06
N VAL A 189 -1.03 -15.65 2.02
CA VAL A 189 -1.99 -16.75 1.81
C VAL A 189 -3.37 -16.20 1.42
N TYR A 190 -3.86 -15.17 2.12
CA TYR A 190 -5.13 -14.51 1.77
C TYR A 190 -5.18 -14.06 0.30
N TRP A 191 -4.13 -13.38 -0.17
CA TRP A 191 -4.07 -12.94 -1.57
C TRP A 191 -4.00 -14.11 -2.55
N MET A 192 -3.23 -15.15 -2.23
CA MET A 192 -3.10 -16.33 -3.10
C MET A 192 -4.43 -17.07 -3.24
N GLU A 193 -5.21 -17.16 -2.15
CA GLU A 193 -6.56 -17.74 -2.22
C GLU A 193 -7.50 -16.91 -3.10
N LEU A 194 -7.48 -15.59 -2.99
CA LEU A 194 -8.26 -14.74 -3.89
C LEU A 194 -7.87 -14.95 -5.35
N MET A 195 -6.58 -15.06 -5.65
CA MET A 195 -6.12 -15.28 -7.03
C MET A 195 -6.56 -16.63 -7.59
N ARG A 196 -6.59 -17.67 -6.76
CA ARG A 196 -7.11 -18.97 -7.17
C ARG A 196 -8.59 -18.92 -7.56
N SER A 197 -9.38 -18.09 -6.90
CA SER A 197 -10.80 -17.94 -7.21
C SER A 197 -11.07 -17.22 -8.53
N ARG A 198 -10.07 -16.49 -9.08
CA ARG A 198 -10.17 -15.70 -10.31
C ARG A 198 -8.93 -15.91 -11.21
N PRO A 199 -8.79 -17.11 -11.80
CA PRO A 199 -7.65 -17.43 -12.68
C PRO A 199 -7.59 -16.59 -13.95
N ASP A 200 -8.69 -15.95 -14.33
CA ASP A 200 -8.81 -14.99 -15.43
C ASP A 200 -8.11 -13.65 -15.16
N VAL A 201 -7.90 -13.28 -13.90
CA VAL A 201 -7.19 -12.05 -13.53
C VAL A 201 -5.70 -12.37 -13.36
N GLN A 202 -4.87 -11.78 -14.22
CA GLN A 202 -3.41 -11.90 -14.10
C GLN A 202 -2.89 -10.95 -13.03
N VAL A 203 -2.14 -11.48 -12.08
CA VAL A 203 -1.64 -10.67 -10.95
C VAL A 203 -0.12 -10.70 -10.89
N TYR A 204 0.48 -9.55 -10.64
CA TYR A 204 1.91 -9.47 -10.35
C TYR A 204 2.18 -8.50 -9.21
N GLY A 205 3.30 -8.68 -8.55
CA GLY A 205 3.72 -7.82 -7.46
C GLY A 205 5.22 -7.79 -7.26
N TYR A 206 5.66 -6.82 -6.48
CA TYR A 206 7.05 -6.69 -6.03
C TYR A 206 7.05 -6.78 -4.51
N SER A 207 7.93 -7.60 -3.95
CA SER A 207 8.00 -7.76 -2.50
C SER A 207 9.44 -7.72 -1.98
N LYS A 208 9.58 -7.20 -0.76
CA LYS A 208 10.77 -7.25 0.07
C LYS A 208 10.61 -8.22 1.24
N SER A 209 9.43 -8.81 1.39
CA SER A 209 9.11 -9.79 2.44
C SER A 209 9.59 -11.20 2.07
N TRP A 210 10.81 -11.30 1.56
CA TRP A 210 11.37 -12.52 0.96
C TRP A 210 11.27 -13.73 1.86
N HIS A 211 11.61 -13.57 3.15
CA HIS A 211 11.57 -14.65 4.13
C HIS A 211 10.19 -15.33 4.24
N ALA A 212 9.11 -14.54 4.13
CA ALA A 212 7.77 -15.09 4.23
C ALA A 212 7.38 -15.90 2.97
N PHE A 213 7.85 -15.47 1.79
CA PHE A 213 7.67 -16.22 0.55
C PHE A 213 8.51 -17.49 0.52
N ILE A 214 9.77 -17.41 0.95
CA ILE A 214 10.68 -18.57 1.02
C ILE A 214 10.11 -19.61 2.00
N ALA A 215 9.69 -19.21 3.20
CA ALA A 215 9.13 -20.11 4.19
C ALA A 215 7.81 -20.78 3.72
N LEU A 216 7.01 -20.11 2.88
CA LEU A 216 5.86 -20.72 2.25
C LEU A 216 6.27 -21.75 1.20
N GLU A 217 7.23 -21.43 0.34
CA GLU A 217 7.78 -22.35 -0.66
C GLU A 217 8.34 -23.62 -0.01
N GLU A 218 9.16 -23.46 1.04
CA GLU A 218 9.76 -24.56 1.82
C GLU A 218 8.68 -25.43 2.51
N SER A 219 7.53 -24.85 2.85
CA SER A 219 6.39 -25.59 3.41
C SER A 219 5.55 -26.32 2.37
N GLY A 220 5.95 -26.31 1.07
CA GLY A 220 5.20 -26.94 0.00
C GLY A 220 3.95 -26.17 -0.43
N PHE A 221 3.90 -24.85 -0.18
CA PHE A 221 2.74 -24.05 -0.58
C PHE A 221 2.59 -24.01 -2.10
N VAL A 222 1.40 -24.35 -2.58
CA VAL A 222 1.10 -24.33 -4.01
C VAL A 222 0.70 -22.92 -4.44
N TRP A 223 1.49 -22.34 -5.34
CA TRP A 223 1.25 -20.99 -5.86
C TRP A 223 0.19 -21.00 -6.95
N PRO A 224 -0.69 -19.98 -7.00
CA PRO A 224 -1.63 -19.84 -8.11
C PRO A 224 -0.88 -19.53 -9.40
N ALA A 225 -1.31 -20.14 -10.52
CA ALA A 225 -0.64 -20.01 -11.82
C ALA A 225 -0.71 -18.57 -12.39
N ASN A 226 -1.71 -17.80 -11.99
CA ASN A 226 -1.95 -16.43 -12.43
C ASN A 226 -1.23 -15.37 -11.58
N TYR A 227 -0.30 -15.75 -10.69
CA TYR A 227 0.53 -14.82 -9.91
C TYR A 227 2.00 -14.83 -10.31
N LYS A 228 2.57 -13.64 -10.49
CA LYS A 228 4.01 -13.46 -10.72
C LYS A 228 4.62 -12.59 -9.64
N LEU A 229 5.52 -13.19 -8.84
CA LEU A 229 6.30 -12.48 -7.83
C LEU A 229 7.60 -11.95 -8.41
N ASN A 230 7.91 -10.68 -8.11
CA ASN A 230 9.22 -10.08 -8.34
C ASN A 230 9.84 -9.73 -6.98
N LEU A 231 11.01 -10.25 -6.70
CA LEU A 231 11.78 -9.86 -5.51
C LEU A 231 12.42 -8.49 -5.74
N SER A 232 12.26 -7.60 -4.77
CA SER A 232 12.63 -6.19 -4.90
C SER A 232 13.89 -5.90 -4.07
N SER A 233 14.84 -5.15 -4.63
CA SER A 233 16.04 -4.67 -3.92
C SER A 233 15.69 -3.69 -2.78
N GLY A 234 16.64 -3.45 -1.86
CA GLY A 234 16.43 -2.62 -0.67
C GLY A 234 15.67 -3.34 0.45
N SER A 235 15.55 -4.67 0.35
CA SER A 235 15.10 -5.53 1.44
C SER A 235 16.17 -5.61 2.53
N LYS A 236 15.73 -5.85 3.77
CA LYS A 236 16.65 -6.19 4.87
C LYS A 236 17.38 -7.54 4.68
N TYR A 237 16.96 -8.30 3.70
CA TYR A 237 17.52 -9.62 3.36
C TYR A 237 18.45 -9.57 2.13
N ASN A 238 18.78 -8.37 1.62
CA ASN A 238 19.66 -8.24 0.44
C ASN A 238 21.07 -8.79 0.64
N SER A 239 21.52 -8.93 1.87
CA SER A 239 22.85 -9.43 2.26
C SER A 239 22.84 -10.82 2.87
N ALA A 240 21.71 -11.51 2.80
CA ALA A 240 21.57 -12.88 3.28
C ALA A 240 21.79 -13.90 2.18
#